data_1c609e6c4cac95c5b738f265ba522094
#
_entry.id   1c609e6c4cac95c5b738f265ba522094
#
_cell.length_a   1.000
_cell.length_b   1.000
_cell.length_c   1.000
_cell.angle_alpha   90.00
_cell.angle_beta   90.00
_cell.angle_gamma   90.00
#
_symmetry.space_group_name_H-M   'P 1'
#
loop_
_entity.id
_entity.type
_entity.pdbx_description
1 polymer ?
#
loop_
_entity_poly.entity_id
_entity_poly.type
_entity_poly.pdbx_seq_one_letter_code
_entity_poly.pdbx_strand_id
1 'polypeptide(L)'
;MAQLGKLAFFDPSLSASGKLSCASCHSPEHAYGPPNGLAVQLGGADMKHYGTRAVPSLRYLRRVPIWTHTYASSFKERLEDGDNQPSGGYGWDGRFDRPADQAAFPLLNPDEMANANAADVTARLSKTAYAARFREVFGQDIFTRPADALAALGKSLERFQFDDPSFQPFDSKFDQVLDGKAQFTTQEARGFALFVDPERGNCASCHLVEKGAAGAHPVLTDYNFQTLGVPRNPEIPANADPKYYDMGLCGPLRTDKSDTAWYCGMFRTPTLRNVSTRKVFFHNGRFHTLEDSLRFYVQRDTNPQKWYPHPAGKQPFDDLPAKYQNNVDRRTAPMTNHKGGKPVWSEGDIRDVIAFLNTLNDSDAQPVGKTAMH
;
A
#
# COMPACT_ATOMS: atom_id res chain seq x y z
N MET A 1 23.96 6.25 -9.93
CA MET A 1 23.11 5.46 -9.02
C MET A 1 21.71 5.18 -9.60
N ALA A 2 20.87 6.17 -9.93
CA ALA A 2 19.53 5.94 -10.44
C ALA A 2 19.47 4.97 -11.65
N GLN A 3 20.37 5.13 -12.61
CA GLN A 3 20.48 4.21 -13.75
C GLN A 3 20.82 2.77 -13.35
N LEU A 4 21.67 2.57 -12.33
CA LEU A 4 21.97 1.24 -11.78
C LEU A 4 20.73 0.65 -11.09
N GLY A 5 20.01 1.48 -10.34
CA GLY A 5 18.74 1.10 -9.74
C GLY A 5 17.70 0.70 -10.79
N LYS A 6 17.62 1.43 -11.90
CA LYS A 6 16.73 1.06 -13.03
C LYS A 6 17.09 -0.29 -13.61
N LEU A 7 18.37 -0.53 -13.90
CA LEU A 7 18.82 -1.83 -14.41
C LEU A 7 18.48 -2.97 -13.45
N ALA A 8 18.76 -2.79 -12.16
CA ALA A 8 18.48 -3.79 -11.13
C ALA A 8 16.97 -4.03 -10.93
N PHE A 9 16.14 -2.99 -11.05
CA PHE A 9 14.68 -3.08 -10.89
C PHE A 9 14.03 -4.04 -11.90
N PHE A 10 14.59 -4.14 -13.10
CA PHE A 10 14.12 -5.01 -14.18
C PHE A 10 14.91 -6.30 -14.33
N ASP A 11 15.90 -6.56 -13.48
CA ASP A 11 16.81 -7.70 -13.61
C ASP A 11 16.34 -8.93 -12.82
N PRO A 12 15.77 -9.96 -13.47
CA PRO A 12 15.36 -11.18 -12.78
C PRO A 12 16.51 -12.03 -12.26
N SER A 13 17.74 -11.84 -12.79
CA SER A 13 18.91 -12.61 -12.36
C SER A 13 19.31 -12.35 -10.90
N LEU A 14 18.80 -11.27 -10.31
CA LEU A 14 18.99 -10.96 -8.89
C LEU A 14 18.14 -11.80 -7.94
N SER A 15 17.16 -12.58 -8.43
CA SER A 15 16.38 -13.51 -7.60
C SER A 15 17.00 -14.91 -7.57
N ALA A 16 16.71 -15.67 -6.51
CA ALA A 16 17.16 -17.07 -6.40
C ALA A 16 16.58 -17.94 -7.51
N SER A 17 15.34 -17.67 -7.93
CA SER A 17 14.69 -18.35 -9.06
C SER A 17 15.25 -17.95 -10.43
N GLY A 18 15.89 -16.81 -10.55
CA GLY A 18 16.25 -16.19 -11.83
C GLY A 18 15.05 -15.71 -12.67
N LYS A 19 13.84 -15.65 -12.08
CA LYS A 19 12.58 -15.33 -12.76
C LYS A 19 11.89 -14.09 -12.26
N LEU A 20 12.24 -13.60 -11.06
CA LEU A 20 11.61 -12.44 -10.43
C LEU A 20 12.53 -11.24 -10.42
N SER A 21 12.01 -10.11 -10.85
CA SER A 21 12.57 -8.78 -10.63
C SER A 21 11.58 -7.93 -9.82
N CYS A 22 11.97 -6.73 -9.40
CA CYS A 22 11.03 -5.80 -8.76
C CYS A 22 9.83 -5.50 -9.67
N ALA A 23 10.08 -5.35 -10.98
CA ALA A 23 9.04 -5.10 -11.98
C ALA A 23 8.03 -6.27 -12.13
N SER A 24 8.41 -7.50 -11.73
CA SER A 24 7.49 -8.64 -11.77
C SER A 24 6.28 -8.48 -10.85
N CYS A 25 6.46 -7.78 -9.71
CA CYS A 25 5.40 -7.49 -8.75
C CYS A 25 4.97 -6.01 -8.79
N HIS A 26 5.87 -5.10 -9.16
CA HIS A 26 5.65 -3.66 -9.27
C HIS A 26 5.71 -3.23 -10.74
N SER A 27 4.63 -3.53 -11.50
CA SER A 27 4.56 -3.28 -12.94
C SER A 27 4.45 -1.79 -13.26
N PRO A 28 5.34 -1.21 -14.10
CA PRO A 28 5.22 0.16 -14.57
C PRO A 28 3.87 0.45 -15.25
N GLU A 29 3.36 -0.52 -16.02
CA GLU A 29 2.08 -0.43 -16.74
C GLU A 29 0.86 -0.35 -15.78
N HIS A 30 1.06 -0.70 -14.51
CA HIS A 30 0.05 -0.66 -13.46
C HIS A 30 0.43 0.34 -12.35
N ALA A 31 1.04 1.46 -12.73
CA ALA A 31 1.50 2.50 -11.79
C ALA A 31 2.43 1.95 -10.70
N TYR A 32 3.33 1.03 -11.06
CA TYR A 32 4.21 0.30 -10.15
C TYR A 32 3.48 -0.43 -9.02
N GLY A 33 2.24 -0.82 -9.27
CA GLY A 33 1.43 -1.72 -8.46
C GLY A 33 1.41 -3.14 -9.01
N PRO A 34 0.53 -4.02 -8.49
CA PRO A 34 0.48 -5.42 -8.90
C PRO A 34 0.07 -5.56 -10.38
N PRO A 35 0.71 -6.47 -11.14
CA PRO A 35 0.44 -6.66 -12.58
C PRO A 35 -0.88 -7.38 -12.86
N ASN A 36 -1.47 -8.00 -11.86
CA ASN A 36 -2.61 -8.90 -12.00
C ASN A 36 -3.61 -8.74 -10.83
N GLY A 37 -4.63 -9.61 -10.80
CA GLY A 37 -5.66 -9.63 -9.77
C GLY A 37 -5.41 -10.62 -8.64
N LEU A 38 -4.20 -11.15 -8.46
CA LEU A 38 -3.90 -12.01 -7.32
C LEU A 38 -3.85 -11.20 -6.03
N ALA A 39 -4.50 -11.70 -4.99
CA ALA A 39 -4.48 -11.06 -3.66
C ALA A 39 -3.04 -10.84 -3.17
N VAL A 40 -2.19 -11.83 -3.38
CA VAL A 40 -0.76 -11.83 -3.08
C VAL A 40 0.02 -12.45 -4.25
N GLN A 41 1.26 -12.03 -4.45
CA GLN A 41 2.07 -12.54 -5.55
C GLN A 41 2.80 -13.81 -5.16
N LEU A 42 3.15 -14.62 -6.19
CA LEU A 42 3.98 -15.79 -6.05
C LEU A 42 5.47 -15.43 -6.11
N GLY A 43 6.25 -16.09 -5.28
CA GLY A 43 7.70 -15.94 -5.22
C GLY A 43 8.39 -17.23 -4.76
N GLY A 44 9.52 -17.05 -4.08
CA GLY A 44 10.36 -18.14 -3.63
C GLY A 44 11.32 -18.63 -4.71
N ALA A 45 12.28 -19.47 -4.31
CA ALA A 45 13.27 -20.02 -5.23
C ALA A 45 12.65 -20.94 -6.31
N ASP A 46 11.55 -21.60 -6.00
CA ASP A 46 10.79 -22.49 -6.90
C ASP A 46 9.55 -21.82 -7.51
N MET A 47 9.26 -20.57 -7.18
CA MET A 47 8.07 -19.82 -7.62
C MET A 47 6.73 -20.38 -7.12
N LYS A 48 6.73 -21.03 -5.95
CA LYS A 48 5.53 -21.63 -5.36
C LYS A 48 5.15 -21.05 -4.00
N HIS A 49 5.93 -20.12 -3.48
CA HIS A 49 5.65 -19.44 -2.24
C HIS A 49 4.70 -18.27 -2.46
N TYR A 50 3.84 -18.04 -1.52
CA TYR A 50 2.89 -16.93 -1.56
C TYR A 50 3.33 -15.83 -0.59
N GLY A 51 3.31 -14.59 -1.05
CA GLY A 51 3.36 -13.45 -0.14
C GLY A 51 2.17 -13.45 0.83
N THR A 52 2.22 -12.58 1.81
CA THR A 52 1.15 -12.45 2.82
C THR A 52 0.37 -11.15 2.71
N ARG A 53 0.83 -10.21 1.87
CA ARG A 53 0.22 -8.89 1.67
C ARG A 53 0.12 -8.52 0.20
N ALA A 54 -0.91 -7.76 -0.13
CA ALA A 54 -1.07 -7.19 -1.45
C ALA A 54 0.08 -6.21 -1.77
N VAL A 55 0.54 -6.24 -3.01
CA VAL A 55 1.64 -5.37 -3.48
C VAL A 55 1.18 -3.91 -3.47
N PRO A 56 1.84 -3.01 -2.73
CA PRO A 56 1.55 -1.58 -2.78
C PRO A 56 2.12 -0.95 -4.06
N SER A 57 1.58 0.20 -4.47
CA SER A 57 2.23 1.02 -5.50
C SER A 57 3.54 1.60 -4.97
N LEU A 58 4.55 1.70 -5.84
CA LEU A 58 5.80 2.42 -5.55
C LEU A 58 5.75 3.89 -5.98
N ARG A 59 4.64 4.37 -6.57
CA ARG A 59 4.49 5.79 -6.91
C ARG A 59 4.36 6.66 -5.67
N TYR A 60 4.88 7.88 -5.76
CA TYR A 60 4.73 8.95 -4.77
C TYR A 60 5.38 8.69 -3.40
N LEU A 61 6.33 7.74 -3.32
CA LEU A 61 6.96 7.36 -2.06
C LEU A 61 7.98 8.38 -1.54
N ARG A 62 8.44 9.34 -2.36
CA ARG A 62 9.46 10.33 -1.96
C ARG A 62 9.03 11.20 -0.77
N ARG A 63 7.72 11.35 -0.55
CA ARG A 63 7.17 12.19 0.52
C ARG A 63 6.79 11.43 1.78
N VAL A 64 7.01 10.12 1.82
CA VAL A 64 6.74 9.31 3.02
C VAL A 64 7.70 9.75 4.13
N PRO A 65 7.19 10.23 5.28
CA PRO A 65 8.05 10.59 6.41
C PRO A 65 8.66 9.35 7.05
N ILE A 66 9.73 9.52 7.80
CA ILE A 66 10.24 8.47 8.71
C ILE A 66 9.12 8.08 9.67
N TRP A 67 9.12 6.81 10.08
CA TRP A 67 8.12 6.35 11.03
C TRP A 67 8.25 7.08 12.37
N THR A 68 7.16 7.59 12.85
CA THR A 68 7.07 8.26 14.15
C THR A 68 5.85 7.78 14.90
N HIS A 69 5.91 7.84 16.22
CA HIS A 69 4.74 7.81 17.08
C HIS A 69 4.92 8.85 18.17
N THR A 70 3.85 9.53 18.50
CA THR A 70 3.79 10.34 19.69
C THR A 70 3.11 9.51 20.77
N TYR A 71 3.71 9.46 21.95
CA TYR A 71 3.12 8.74 23.08
C TYR A 71 1.97 9.58 23.65
N ALA A 72 0.74 9.09 23.51
CA ALA A 72 -0.41 9.66 24.20
C ALA A 72 -0.58 9.00 25.56
N SER A 73 -0.63 9.81 26.62
CA SER A 73 -0.77 9.32 27.99
C SER A 73 -2.15 8.75 28.28
N SER A 74 -3.16 9.11 27.49
CA SER A 74 -4.54 8.66 27.64
C SER A 74 -5.25 8.46 26.31
N PHE A 75 -6.34 7.67 26.33
CA PHE A 75 -7.22 7.50 25.18
C PHE A 75 -7.87 8.81 24.72
N LYS A 76 -8.21 9.71 25.67
CA LYS A 76 -8.78 11.02 25.38
C LYS A 76 -7.80 11.89 24.60
N GLU A 77 -6.55 11.94 25.03
CA GLU A 77 -5.49 12.71 24.37
C GLU A 77 -5.26 12.22 22.93
N ARG A 78 -5.33 10.91 22.68
CA ARG A 78 -5.25 10.35 21.34
C ARG A 78 -6.38 10.76 20.40
N LEU A 79 -7.57 11.02 20.94
CA LEU A 79 -8.72 11.47 20.16
C LEU A 79 -8.71 12.98 19.89
N GLU A 80 -8.10 13.75 20.79
CA GLU A 80 -8.09 15.22 20.73
C GLU A 80 -6.87 15.77 20.00
N ASP A 81 -5.78 15.01 19.96
CA ASP A 81 -4.51 15.42 19.36
C ASP A 81 -4.15 14.49 18.19
N GLY A 82 -4.37 14.97 16.97
CA GLY A 82 -4.05 14.25 15.73
C GLY A 82 -2.56 13.90 15.57
N ASP A 83 -1.67 14.63 16.26
CA ASP A 83 -0.23 14.38 16.25
C ASP A 83 0.15 13.11 17.05
N ASN A 84 -0.77 12.55 17.82
CA ASN A 84 -0.58 11.33 18.60
C ASN A 84 -0.91 10.04 17.85
N GLN A 85 -1.05 10.08 16.53
CA GLN A 85 -1.22 8.90 15.70
C GLN A 85 0.14 8.36 15.20
N PRO A 86 0.33 7.02 15.14
CA PRO A 86 1.48 6.46 14.44
C PRO A 86 1.42 6.88 12.96
N SER A 87 2.56 7.28 12.41
CA SER A 87 2.62 7.82 11.05
C SER A 87 3.95 7.47 10.37
N GLY A 88 3.95 7.39 9.05
CA GLY A 88 5.16 7.26 8.23
C GLY A 88 5.71 5.85 8.10
N GLY A 89 6.95 5.77 7.62
CA GLY A 89 7.63 4.52 7.30
C GLY A 89 7.12 3.84 6.03
N TYR A 90 7.91 2.94 5.46
CA TYR A 90 7.61 2.21 4.23
C TYR A 90 7.04 0.82 4.54
N GLY A 91 6.28 0.27 3.58
CA GLY A 91 5.48 -0.93 3.75
C GLY A 91 4.11 -0.65 4.37
N TRP A 92 3.25 -1.67 4.42
CA TRP A 92 1.91 -1.56 5.01
C TRP A 92 1.94 -1.33 6.54
N ASP A 93 3.04 -1.67 7.19
CA ASP A 93 3.24 -1.56 8.63
C ASP A 93 4.33 -0.52 9.02
N GLY A 94 4.83 0.24 8.06
CA GLY A 94 5.80 1.31 8.31
C GLY A 94 7.12 0.86 8.94
N ARG A 95 7.52 -0.42 8.79
CA ARG A 95 8.70 -0.98 9.48
C ARG A 95 10.05 -0.51 8.95
N PHE A 96 10.07 0.16 7.82
CA PHE A 96 11.31 0.70 7.23
C PHE A 96 11.27 2.23 7.22
N ASP A 97 12.34 2.86 7.65
CA ASP A 97 12.45 4.31 7.65
C ASP A 97 12.92 4.88 6.30
N ARG A 98 13.57 4.06 5.47
CA ARG A 98 14.11 4.48 4.17
C ARG A 98 13.70 3.50 3.07
N PRO A 99 13.47 4.01 1.84
CA PRO A 99 13.22 3.14 0.69
C PRO A 99 14.36 2.17 0.41
N ALA A 100 15.61 2.57 0.66
CA ALA A 100 16.78 1.72 0.47
C ALA A 100 16.71 0.46 1.35
N ASP A 101 16.26 0.60 2.59
CA ASP A 101 16.12 -0.52 3.53
C ASP A 101 14.93 -1.40 3.14
N GLN A 102 13.82 -0.78 2.71
CA GLN A 102 12.67 -1.52 2.21
C GLN A 102 13.02 -2.31 0.95
N ALA A 103 13.77 -1.71 -0.01
CA ALA A 103 14.14 -2.36 -1.26
C ALA A 103 15.07 -3.58 -1.07
N ALA A 104 15.82 -3.63 0.02
CA ALA A 104 16.65 -4.80 0.36
C ALA A 104 15.83 -5.99 0.89
N PHE A 105 14.66 -5.75 1.45
CA PHE A 105 13.82 -6.79 2.06
C PHE A 105 13.34 -7.85 1.05
N PRO A 106 12.73 -7.49 -0.10
CA PRO A 106 12.28 -8.47 -1.10
C PRO A 106 13.41 -9.37 -1.63
N LEU A 107 14.63 -8.84 -1.71
CA LEU A 107 15.79 -9.62 -2.18
C LEU A 107 16.06 -10.83 -1.29
N LEU A 108 15.83 -10.71 0.03
CA LEU A 108 16.14 -11.73 1.04
C LEU A 108 14.90 -12.50 1.52
N ASN A 109 13.70 -11.99 1.28
CA ASN A 109 12.47 -12.65 1.73
C ASN A 109 12.28 -13.99 1.00
N PRO A 110 12.14 -15.12 1.74
CA PRO A 110 11.98 -16.45 1.16
C PRO A 110 10.72 -16.58 0.30
N ASP A 111 9.68 -15.78 0.54
CA ASP A 111 8.44 -15.78 -0.23
C ASP A 111 8.45 -14.83 -1.44
N GLU A 112 9.55 -14.09 -1.65
CA GLU A 112 9.74 -13.16 -2.74
C GLU A 112 10.96 -13.56 -3.60
N MET A 113 12.07 -12.79 -3.60
CA MET A 113 13.26 -13.09 -4.43
C MET A 113 14.18 -14.16 -3.82
N ALA A 114 14.02 -14.51 -2.57
CA ALA A 114 14.50 -15.71 -1.89
C ALA A 114 16.03 -15.95 -1.92
N ASN A 115 16.86 -14.89 -1.96
CA ASN A 115 18.28 -15.10 -1.73
C ASN A 115 18.52 -15.41 -0.24
N ALA A 116 19.39 -16.37 0.06
CA ALA A 116 19.61 -16.80 1.44
C ALA A 116 20.26 -15.70 2.32
N ASN A 117 21.06 -14.83 1.72
CA ASN A 117 21.78 -13.77 2.42
C ASN A 117 22.37 -12.73 1.47
N ALA A 118 23.02 -11.69 2.03
CA ALA A 118 23.67 -10.64 1.26
C ALA A 118 24.80 -11.15 0.33
N ALA A 119 25.47 -12.24 0.68
CA ALA A 119 26.54 -12.80 -0.16
C ALA A 119 25.96 -13.40 -1.45
N ASP A 120 24.80 -14.05 -1.39
CA ASP A 120 24.12 -14.58 -2.59
C ASP A 120 23.68 -13.46 -3.52
N VAL A 121 23.07 -12.39 -2.99
CA VAL A 121 22.72 -11.21 -3.77
C VAL A 121 23.96 -10.61 -4.44
N THR A 122 25.06 -10.47 -3.68
CA THR A 122 26.33 -9.91 -4.18
C THR A 122 26.94 -10.78 -5.27
N ALA A 123 26.92 -12.10 -5.11
CA ALA A 123 27.42 -13.05 -6.10
C ALA A 123 26.63 -12.97 -7.42
N ARG A 124 25.31 -12.76 -7.36
CA ARG A 124 24.47 -12.52 -8.55
C ARG A 124 24.77 -11.17 -9.17
N LEU A 125 24.78 -10.10 -8.37
CA LEU A 125 25.03 -8.75 -8.81
C LEU A 125 26.41 -8.60 -9.50
N SER A 126 27.43 -9.31 -9.01
CA SER A 126 28.79 -9.30 -9.58
C SER A 126 28.87 -9.91 -10.99
N LYS A 127 27.84 -10.70 -11.40
CA LYS A 127 27.76 -11.37 -12.72
C LYS A 127 26.88 -10.62 -13.72
N THR A 128 26.22 -9.55 -13.30
CA THR A 128 25.36 -8.76 -14.19
C THR A 128 26.16 -7.99 -15.23
N ALA A 129 25.53 -7.65 -16.34
CA ALA A 129 26.16 -6.82 -17.39
C ALA A 129 26.56 -5.41 -16.89
N TYR A 130 25.96 -4.94 -15.79
CA TYR A 130 26.25 -3.64 -15.21
C TYR A 130 27.17 -3.69 -13.96
N ALA A 131 27.75 -4.86 -13.65
CA ALA A 131 28.67 -5.03 -12.51
C ALA A 131 29.90 -4.11 -12.58
N ALA A 132 30.47 -3.92 -13.77
CA ALA A 132 31.59 -2.98 -13.94
C ALA A 132 31.20 -1.57 -13.52
N ARG A 133 30.04 -1.09 -13.98
CA ARG A 133 29.52 0.23 -13.64
C ARG A 133 29.17 0.35 -12.16
N PHE A 134 28.77 -0.76 -11.52
CA PHE A 134 28.54 -0.80 -10.08
C PHE A 134 29.85 -0.58 -9.29
N ARG A 135 30.98 -1.19 -9.75
CA ARG A 135 32.32 -0.95 -9.18
C ARG A 135 32.80 0.50 -9.37
N GLU A 136 32.53 1.11 -10.51
CA GLU A 136 32.86 2.52 -10.77
C GLU A 136 32.19 3.46 -9.77
N VAL A 137 30.94 3.18 -9.39
CA VAL A 137 30.15 4.05 -8.51
C VAL A 137 30.44 3.80 -7.03
N PHE A 138 30.70 2.54 -6.62
CA PHE A 138 30.75 2.15 -5.22
C PHE A 138 32.13 1.62 -4.76
N GLY A 139 33.11 1.61 -5.64
CA GLY A 139 34.47 1.12 -5.38
C GLY A 139 34.73 -0.25 -5.98
N GLN A 140 36.00 -0.47 -6.40
CA GLN A 140 36.41 -1.69 -7.12
C GLN A 140 36.23 -2.95 -6.27
N ASP A 141 36.31 -2.82 -4.97
CA ASP A 141 36.22 -3.88 -3.96
C ASP A 141 34.80 -4.11 -3.43
N ILE A 142 33.77 -3.41 -3.96
CA ILE A 142 32.40 -3.45 -3.42
C ILE A 142 31.86 -4.89 -3.28
N PHE A 143 32.16 -5.78 -4.22
CA PHE A 143 31.68 -7.16 -4.19
C PHE A 143 32.45 -8.07 -3.21
N THR A 144 33.51 -7.58 -2.59
CA THR A 144 34.18 -8.31 -1.48
C THR A 144 33.53 -8.00 -0.12
N ARG A 145 32.59 -7.05 -0.09
CA ARG A 145 31.86 -6.58 1.11
C ARG A 145 30.35 -6.76 0.92
N PRO A 146 29.80 -7.97 1.14
CA PRO A 146 28.40 -8.28 0.77
C PRO A 146 27.35 -7.37 1.41
N ALA A 147 27.51 -7.00 2.67
CA ALA A 147 26.57 -6.09 3.35
C ALA A 147 26.56 -4.70 2.70
N ASP A 148 27.73 -4.17 2.34
CA ASP A 148 27.85 -2.88 1.66
C ASP A 148 27.29 -2.94 0.24
N ALA A 149 27.51 -4.06 -0.49
CA ALA A 149 26.97 -4.26 -1.83
C ALA A 149 25.42 -4.32 -1.82
N LEU A 150 24.83 -4.99 -0.83
CA LEU A 150 23.37 -5.02 -0.65
C LEU A 150 22.84 -3.61 -0.33
N ALA A 151 23.48 -2.89 0.59
CA ALA A 151 23.10 -1.53 0.93
C ALA A 151 23.23 -0.56 -0.28
N ALA A 152 24.30 -0.69 -1.07
CA ALA A 152 24.52 0.08 -2.29
C ALA A 152 23.45 -0.22 -3.36
N LEU A 153 23.04 -1.48 -3.49
CA LEU A 153 21.93 -1.89 -4.37
C LEU A 153 20.61 -1.25 -3.90
N GLY A 154 20.28 -1.34 -2.62
CA GLY A 154 19.08 -0.71 -2.04
C GLY A 154 19.07 0.80 -2.29
N LYS A 155 20.22 1.48 -2.09
CA LYS A 155 20.37 2.92 -2.37
C LYS A 155 20.22 3.25 -3.87
N SER A 156 20.66 2.36 -4.75
CA SER A 156 20.49 2.55 -6.20
C SER A 156 19.01 2.44 -6.59
N LEU A 157 18.29 1.48 -6.02
CA LEU A 157 16.84 1.31 -6.20
C LEU A 157 16.04 2.49 -5.64
N GLU A 158 16.43 3.02 -4.47
CA GLU A 158 15.86 4.26 -3.91
C GLU A 158 16.05 5.42 -4.88
N ARG A 159 17.27 5.62 -5.39
CA ARG A 159 17.56 6.70 -6.32
C ARG A 159 16.78 6.58 -7.63
N PHE A 160 16.57 5.36 -8.14
CA PHE A 160 15.72 5.14 -9.30
C PHE A 160 14.28 5.59 -9.01
N GLN A 161 13.70 5.14 -7.88
CA GLN A 161 12.34 5.51 -7.51
C GLN A 161 12.15 7.01 -7.24
N PHE A 162 13.21 7.71 -6.80
CA PHE A 162 13.14 9.14 -6.50
C PHE A 162 13.43 10.04 -7.69
N ASP A 163 14.30 9.61 -8.62
CA ASP A 163 14.80 10.45 -9.69
C ASP A 163 14.12 10.20 -11.04
N ASP A 164 13.51 9.01 -11.25
CA ASP A 164 12.78 8.74 -12.48
C ASP A 164 11.37 9.36 -12.38
N PRO A 165 10.98 10.25 -13.32
CA PRO A 165 9.72 10.97 -13.25
C PRO A 165 8.48 10.05 -13.29
N SER A 166 8.60 8.83 -13.80
CA SER A 166 7.49 7.87 -13.85
C SER A 166 6.95 7.47 -12.48
N PHE A 167 7.70 7.70 -11.40
CA PHE A 167 7.22 7.45 -10.04
C PHE A 167 6.42 8.60 -9.43
N GLN A 168 6.42 9.80 -10.04
CA GLN A 168 5.70 10.97 -9.50
C GLN A 168 5.27 11.92 -10.62
N PRO A 169 4.41 11.48 -11.56
CA PRO A 169 4.00 12.29 -12.70
C PRO A 169 3.23 13.56 -12.28
N PHE A 170 2.28 13.46 -11.34
CA PHE A 170 1.40 14.55 -10.93
C PHE A 170 0.68 15.22 -12.11
N ASP A 171 0.17 14.45 -13.05
CA ASP A 171 -0.49 14.91 -14.27
C ASP A 171 -1.91 14.37 -14.47
N SER A 172 -2.50 13.85 -13.38
CA SER A 172 -3.87 13.35 -13.37
C SER A 172 -4.88 14.46 -13.68
N LYS A 173 -6.11 14.08 -14.07
CA LYS A 173 -7.20 15.06 -14.22
C LYS A 173 -7.44 15.84 -12.94
N PHE A 174 -7.32 15.19 -11.77
CA PHE A 174 -7.44 15.85 -10.46
C PHE A 174 -6.38 16.94 -10.28
N ASP A 175 -5.12 16.68 -10.66
CA ASP A 175 -4.06 17.69 -10.62
C ASP A 175 -4.38 18.88 -11.52
N GLN A 176 -4.90 18.61 -12.72
CA GLN A 176 -5.30 19.67 -13.64
C GLN A 176 -6.47 20.50 -13.09
N VAL A 177 -7.42 19.87 -12.39
CA VAL A 177 -8.53 20.59 -11.72
C VAL A 177 -7.98 21.48 -10.60
N LEU A 178 -7.07 20.97 -9.78
CA LEU A 178 -6.41 21.73 -8.71
C LEU A 178 -5.60 22.92 -9.27
N ASP A 179 -5.09 22.81 -10.49
CA ASP A 179 -4.35 23.86 -11.20
C ASP A 179 -5.27 24.84 -11.98
N GLY A 180 -6.59 24.62 -11.97
CA GLY A 180 -7.53 25.42 -12.76
C GLY A 180 -7.45 25.18 -14.27
N LYS A 181 -6.82 24.09 -14.71
CA LYS A 181 -6.63 23.72 -16.12
C LYS A 181 -7.72 22.80 -16.67
N ALA A 182 -8.48 22.16 -15.77
CA ALA A 182 -9.61 21.29 -16.11
C ALA A 182 -10.76 21.50 -15.13
N GLN A 183 -11.92 20.92 -15.45
CA GLN A 183 -13.09 20.89 -14.57
C GLN A 183 -13.57 19.45 -14.41
N PHE A 184 -14.16 19.16 -13.26
CA PHE A 184 -14.91 17.93 -13.06
C PHE A 184 -16.18 17.93 -13.93
N THR A 185 -16.55 16.76 -14.44
CA THR A 185 -17.91 16.52 -14.88
C THR A 185 -18.89 16.61 -13.71
N THR A 186 -20.17 16.73 -13.99
CA THR A 186 -21.20 16.75 -12.93
C THR A 186 -21.14 15.49 -12.05
N GLN A 187 -20.84 14.35 -12.62
CA GLN A 187 -20.71 13.09 -11.88
C GLN A 187 -19.48 13.07 -10.97
N GLU A 188 -18.33 13.46 -11.51
CA GLU A 188 -17.07 13.54 -10.75
C GLU A 188 -17.18 14.56 -9.60
N ALA A 189 -17.85 15.69 -9.84
CA ALA A 189 -18.07 16.70 -8.81
C ALA A 189 -18.97 16.20 -7.67
N ARG A 190 -20.03 15.42 -7.98
CA ARG A 190 -20.83 14.77 -6.94
C ARG A 190 -20.01 13.76 -6.16
N GLY A 191 -19.19 12.94 -6.85
CA GLY A 191 -18.29 11.98 -6.22
C GLY A 191 -17.28 12.65 -5.30
N PHE A 192 -16.68 13.77 -5.74
CA PHE A 192 -15.78 14.56 -4.91
C PHE A 192 -16.47 15.11 -3.66
N ALA A 193 -17.68 15.68 -3.81
CA ALA A 193 -18.46 16.18 -2.69
C ALA A 193 -18.75 15.08 -1.65
N LEU A 194 -19.12 13.88 -2.10
CA LEU A 194 -19.32 12.72 -1.21
C LEU A 194 -18.04 12.25 -0.53
N PHE A 195 -16.90 12.34 -1.22
CA PHE A 195 -15.59 11.95 -0.70
C PHE A 195 -15.11 12.87 0.44
N VAL A 196 -15.37 14.17 0.33
CA VAL A 196 -14.93 15.17 1.32
C VAL A 196 -15.95 15.42 2.44
N ASP A 197 -17.19 14.99 2.28
CA ASP A 197 -18.27 15.22 3.25
C ASP A 197 -17.97 14.49 4.58
N PRO A 198 -17.74 15.23 5.70
CA PRO A 198 -17.33 14.64 6.97
C PRO A 198 -18.42 13.78 7.63
N GLU A 199 -19.69 13.98 7.27
CA GLU A 199 -20.84 13.25 7.84
C GLU A 199 -21.17 11.98 7.04
N ARG A 200 -20.66 11.89 5.80
CA ARG A 200 -21.00 10.79 4.88
C ARG A 200 -19.78 9.94 4.52
N GLY A 201 -18.90 10.41 3.66
CA GLY A 201 -17.73 9.67 3.19
C GLY A 201 -16.55 9.81 4.10
N ASN A 202 -16.25 11.05 4.45
CA ASN A 202 -15.10 11.47 5.26
C ASN A 202 -13.75 10.87 4.80
N CYS A 203 -13.65 10.52 3.51
CA CYS A 203 -12.44 9.89 2.99
C CYS A 203 -11.24 10.84 3.02
N ALA A 204 -11.52 12.14 2.86
CA ALA A 204 -10.50 13.18 2.86
C ALA A 204 -9.83 13.38 4.23
N SER A 205 -10.38 12.86 5.33
CA SER A 205 -9.73 12.90 6.64
C SER A 205 -8.44 12.08 6.70
N CYS A 206 -8.35 11.00 5.91
CA CYS A 206 -7.16 10.16 5.79
C CYS A 206 -6.50 10.30 4.41
N HIS A 207 -7.28 10.55 3.36
CA HIS A 207 -6.80 10.71 1.99
C HIS A 207 -6.84 12.18 1.56
N LEU A 208 -5.90 12.96 2.08
CA LEU A 208 -5.84 14.42 1.95
C LEU A 208 -5.91 14.88 0.48
N VAL A 209 -6.83 15.79 0.16
CA VAL A 209 -7.09 16.28 -1.19
C VAL A 209 -6.60 17.71 -1.45
N GLU A 210 -6.19 18.41 -0.41
CA GLU A 210 -5.76 19.80 -0.50
C GLU A 210 -4.32 19.94 -0.98
N LYS A 211 -4.02 21.01 -1.71
CA LYS A 211 -2.65 21.36 -2.04
C LYS A 211 -1.87 21.67 -0.76
N GLY A 212 -0.68 21.10 -0.68
CA GLY A 212 0.26 21.39 0.39
C GLY A 212 0.97 22.73 0.22
N ALA A 213 1.94 22.98 1.08
CA ALA A 213 2.77 24.18 1.02
C ALA A 213 3.38 24.39 -0.37
N ALA A 214 3.52 25.66 -0.78
CA ALA A 214 4.02 26.07 -2.09
C ALA A 214 3.24 25.46 -3.29
N GLY A 215 1.96 25.09 -3.10
CA GLY A 215 1.08 24.56 -4.14
C GLY A 215 1.39 23.10 -4.52
N ALA A 216 2.09 22.36 -3.69
CA ALA A 216 2.39 20.96 -3.94
C ALA A 216 1.12 20.11 -4.06
N HIS A 217 0.99 19.32 -5.13
CA HIS A 217 -0.15 18.44 -5.31
C HIS A 217 -0.23 17.38 -4.21
N PRO A 218 -1.43 17.03 -3.73
CA PRO A 218 -1.60 16.03 -2.67
C PRO A 218 -1.22 14.64 -3.13
N VAL A 219 -0.70 13.84 -2.21
CA VAL A 219 -0.42 12.42 -2.45
C VAL A 219 -1.56 11.50 -1.99
N LEU A 220 -2.67 12.08 -1.53
CA LEU A 220 -3.90 11.38 -1.15
C LEU A 220 -3.68 10.33 -0.06
N THR A 221 -2.90 10.69 0.94
CA THR A 221 -2.65 9.95 2.18
C THR A 221 -2.14 10.90 3.26
N ASP A 222 -2.51 10.61 4.50
CA ASP A 222 -1.99 11.25 5.71
C ASP A 222 -0.78 10.50 6.29
N TYR A 223 -0.44 9.33 5.70
CA TYR A 223 0.56 8.37 6.18
C TYR A 223 0.29 7.79 7.57
N ASN A 224 -0.85 8.06 8.18
CA ASN A 224 -1.26 7.51 9.47
C ASN A 224 -1.69 6.06 9.35
N PHE A 225 -1.98 5.43 10.49
CA PHE A 225 -2.35 4.03 10.56
C PHE A 225 -3.77 3.89 11.11
N GLN A 226 -4.55 2.99 10.49
CA GLN A 226 -5.94 2.75 10.86
C GLN A 226 -6.24 1.26 10.99
N THR A 227 -7.12 0.91 11.93
CA THR A 227 -7.64 -0.44 12.08
C THR A 227 -9.04 -0.53 11.47
N LEU A 228 -9.11 -0.90 10.20
CA LEU A 228 -10.38 -0.93 9.45
C LEU A 228 -11.18 -2.21 9.65
N GLY A 229 -10.59 -3.24 10.25
CA GLY A 229 -11.25 -4.53 10.42
C GLY A 229 -11.56 -5.22 9.09
N VAL A 230 -10.67 -5.13 8.10
CA VAL A 230 -10.84 -5.80 6.80
C VAL A 230 -11.05 -7.31 7.03
N PRO A 231 -11.99 -7.95 6.32
CA PRO A 231 -12.24 -9.38 6.49
C PRO A 231 -11.02 -10.24 6.13
N ARG A 232 -10.86 -11.35 6.82
CA ARG A 232 -9.82 -12.34 6.52
C ARG A 232 -9.91 -12.82 5.08
N ASN A 233 -8.79 -12.86 4.38
CA ASN A 233 -8.76 -13.28 2.98
C ASN A 233 -8.36 -14.76 2.86
N PRO A 234 -9.26 -15.66 2.43
CA PRO A 234 -8.95 -17.08 2.24
C PRO A 234 -8.02 -17.36 1.05
N GLU A 235 -7.82 -16.39 0.17
CA GLU A 235 -6.88 -16.52 -0.96
C GLU A 235 -5.40 -16.46 -0.51
N ILE A 236 -5.14 -16.06 0.74
CA ILE A 236 -3.80 -16.08 1.33
C ILE A 236 -3.61 -17.42 2.05
N PRO A 237 -2.72 -18.32 1.58
CA PRO A 237 -2.57 -19.65 2.18
C PRO A 237 -2.20 -19.63 3.66
N ALA A 238 -1.43 -18.65 4.13
CA ALA A 238 -1.11 -18.48 5.54
C ALA A 238 -2.37 -18.33 6.43
N ASN A 239 -3.46 -17.80 5.86
CA ASN A 239 -4.73 -17.65 6.56
C ASN A 239 -5.48 -18.97 6.78
N ALA A 240 -5.04 -20.09 6.22
CA ALA A 240 -5.57 -21.42 6.54
C ALA A 240 -5.23 -21.84 7.99
N ASP A 241 -4.13 -21.34 8.54
CA ASP A 241 -3.81 -21.51 9.96
C ASP A 241 -4.66 -20.55 10.81
N PRO A 242 -5.58 -21.05 11.66
CA PRO A 242 -6.44 -20.21 12.50
C PRO A 242 -5.67 -19.42 13.57
N LYS A 243 -4.39 -19.70 13.79
CA LYS A 243 -3.51 -18.98 14.72
C LYS A 243 -2.71 -17.87 14.03
N TYR A 244 -2.62 -17.90 12.71
CA TYR A 244 -1.94 -16.85 11.96
C TYR A 244 -2.84 -15.61 11.84
N TYR A 245 -2.30 -14.45 12.17
CA TYR A 245 -2.93 -13.15 11.98
C TYR A 245 -1.89 -12.14 11.51
N ASP A 246 -2.17 -11.42 10.43
CA ASP A 246 -1.42 -10.21 10.09
C ASP A 246 -2.02 -9.03 10.85
N MET A 247 -1.30 -8.57 11.86
CA MET A 247 -1.75 -7.51 12.76
C MET A 247 -1.10 -6.15 12.46
N GLY A 248 -0.52 -5.99 11.26
CA GLY A 248 0.09 -4.73 10.84
C GLY A 248 1.24 -4.30 11.74
N LEU A 249 1.12 -3.13 12.41
CA LEU A 249 2.14 -2.60 13.32
C LEU A 249 2.56 -3.57 14.43
N CYS A 250 1.67 -4.46 14.83
CA CYS A 250 1.86 -5.38 15.97
C CYS A 250 2.46 -6.76 15.55
N GLY A 251 2.70 -6.97 14.26
CA GLY A 251 3.33 -8.19 13.74
C GLY A 251 2.45 -8.94 12.73
N PRO A 252 2.93 -10.06 12.21
CA PRO A 252 4.19 -10.76 12.52
C PRO A 252 5.43 -10.20 11.82
N LEU A 253 5.25 -9.38 10.74
CA LEU A 253 6.39 -8.85 9.96
C LEU A 253 7.11 -7.70 10.65
N ARG A 254 6.42 -6.94 11.50
CA ARG A 254 6.98 -5.92 12.37
C ARG A 254 6.92 -6.40 13.81
N THR A 255 8.06 -6.49 14.50
CA THR A 255 8.15 -7.09 15.84
C THR A 255 8.47 -6.10 16.96
N ASP A 256 9.00 -4.92 16.61
CA ASP A 256 9.41 -3.88 17.57
C ASP A 256 8.23 -3.15 18.25
N LYS A 257 6.98 -3.43 17.82
CA LYS A 257 5.74 -2.84 18.36
C LYS A 257 4.73 -3.89 18.85
N SER A 258 5.15 -5.13 18.98
CA SER A 258 4.28 -6.26 19.36
C SER A 258 3.71 -6.18 20.78
N ASP A 259 4.31 -5.38 21.65
CA ASP A 259 3.88 -5.12 23.04
C ASP A 259 2.84 -3.98 23.14
N THR A 260 2.64 -3.23 22.05
CA THR A 260 1.72 -2.10 22.03
C THR A 260 0.34 -2.55 21.54
N ALA A 261 -0.48 -3.08 22.45
CA ALA A 261 -1.75 -3.74 22.13
C ALA A 261 -2.71 -2.95 21.24
N TRP A 262 -2.78 -1.62 21.37
CA TRP A 262 -3.67 -0.79 20.57
C TRP A 262 -3.18 -0.56 19.12
N TYR A 263 -1.93 -0.92 18.80
CA TYR A 263 -1.42 -0.94 17.43
C TYR A 263 -1.88 -2.17 16.63
N CYS A 264 -2.38 -3.21 17.30
CA CYS A 264 -2.71 -4.46 16.63
C CYS A 264 -3.92 -4.28 15.71
N GLY A 265 -3.71 -4.56 14.43
CA GLY A 265 -4.66 -4.38 13.34
C GLY A 265 -4.49 -3.10 12.55
N MET A 266 -3.52 -2.24 12.93
CA MET A 266 -3.24 -0.99 12.24
C MET A 266 -2.38 -1.19 11.00
N PHE A 267 -2.87 -0.65 9.87
CA PHE A 267 -2.16 -0.57 8.60
C PHE A 267 -2.10 0.86 8.12
N ARG A 268 -1.01 1.21 7.44
CA ARG A 268 -0.81 2.56 6.93
C ARG A 268 -1.80 2.89 5.83
N THR A 269 -2.35 4.11 5.87
CA THR A 269 -3.18 4.69 4.81
C THR A 269 -2.39 4.73 3.50
N PRO A 270 -2.82 4.00 2.44
CA PRO A 270 -2.14 4.05 1.15
C PRO A 270 -2.50 5.31 0.37
N THR A 271 -1.66 5.68 -0.58
CA THR A 271 -2.07 6.68 -1.58
C THR A 271 -3.26 6.18 -2.40
N LEU A 272 -4.20 7.09 -2.75
CA LEU A 272 -5.26 6.80 -3.71
C LEU A 272 -4.89 7.20 -5.15
N ARG A 273 -3.69 7.73 -5.38
CA ARG A 273 -3.24 7.97 -6.74
C ARG A 273 -3.18 6.67 -7.52
N ASN A 274 -3.76 6.68 -8.71
CA ASN A 274 -3.90 5.50 -9.57
C ASN A 274 -4.71 4.35 -8.96
N VAL A 275 -5.57 4.62 -7.95
CA VAL A 275 -6.30 3.57 -7.25
C VAL A 275 -7.21 2.75 -8.17
N SER A 276 -7.78 3.35 -9.21
CA SER A 276 -8.68 2.65 -10.13
C SER A 276 -7.96 1.75 -11.16
N THR A 277 -6.62 1.79 -11.21
CA THR A 277 -5.82 0.84 -12.01
C THR A 277 -5.61 -0.49 -11.30
N ARG A 278 -5.92 -0.55 -9.99
CA ARG A 278 -5.71 -1.73 -9.17
C ARG A 278 -6.83 -2.75 -9.36
N LYS A 279 -6.44 -4.02 -9.21
CA LYS A 279 -7.36 -5.17 -9.26
C LYS A 279 -7.52 -5.85 -7.89
N VAL A 280 -6.78 -5.38 -6.89
CA VAL A 280 -6.85 -5.86 -5.50
C VAL A 280 -6.67 -4.71 -4.53
N PHE A 281 -7.41 -4.74 -3.43
CA PHE A 281 -7.54 -3.64 -2.48
C PHE A 281 -7.31 -4.11 -1.05
N PHE A 282 -6.92 -3.17 -0.19
CA PHE A 282 -6.46 -3.35 1.18
C PHE A 282 -5.13 -4.11 1.28
N HIS A 283 -4.60 -4.20 2.50
CA HIS A 283 -3.31 -4.84 2.78
C HIS A 283 -3.28 -6.32 2.44
N ASN A 284 -4.42 -7.01 2.55
CA ASN A 284 -4.55 -8.44 2.31
C ASN A 284 -5.20 -8.79 0.95
N GLY A 285 -5.45 -7.81 0.07
CA GLY A 285 -6.03 -8.04 -1.24
C GLY A 285 -7.45 -8.63 -1.22
N ARG A 286 -8.22 -8.43 -0.15
CA ARG A 286 -9.54 -9.07 0.07
C ARG A 286 -10.58 -8.75 -1.00
N PHE A 287 -10.52 -7.56 -1.58
CA PHE A 287 -11.48 -7.13 -2.58
C PHE A 287 -10.82 -6.95 -3.94
N HIS A 288 -11.52 -7.35 -5.00
CA HIS A 288 -11.02 -7.33 -6.38
C HIS A 288 -11.62 -6.21 -7.23
N THR A 289 -12.56 -5.45 -6.67
CA THR A 289 -13.15 -4.29 -7.32
C THR A 289 -13.13 -3.08 -6.40
N LEU A 290 -12.97 -1.90 -6.98
CA LEU A 290 -13.08 -0.64 -6.24
C LEU A 290 -14.49 -0.47 -5.65
N GLU A 291 -15.49 -0.94 -6.39
CA GLU A 291 -16.89 -0.89 -6.00
C GLU A 291 -17.16 -1.70 -4.71
N ASP A 292 -16.64 -2.93 -4.61
CA ASP A 292 -16.80 -3.74 -3.40
C ASP A 292 -16.01 -3.17 -2.22
N SER A 293 -14.87 -2.55 -2.49
CA SER A 293 -14.09 -1.84 -1.46
C SER A 293 -14.89 -0.67 -0.87
N LEU A 294 -15.54 0.12 -1.71
CA LEU A 294 -16.40 1.22 -1.25
C LEU A 294 -17.67 0.72 -0.56
N ARG A 295 -18.29 -0.35 -1.07
CA ARG A 295 -19.42 -0.99 -0.38
C ARG A 295 -19.03 -1.50 1.01
N PHE A 296 -17.83 -2.07 1.14
CA PHE A 296 -17.32 -2.49 2.44
C PHE A 296 -17.26 -1.31 3.43
N TYR A 297 -16.67 -0.18 3.04
CA TYR A 297 -16.60 0.99 3.91
C TYR A 297 -17.97 1.44 4.42
N VAL A 298 -18.98 1.53 3.55
CA VAL A 298 -20.29 2.08 3.91
C VAL A 298 -21.28 1.04 4.44
N GLN A 299 -20.99 -0.26 4.33
CA GLN A 299 -21.87 -1.34 4.76
C GLN A 299 -21.26 -2.24 5.85
N ARG A 300 -19.99 -2.04 6.22
CA ARG A 300 -19.29 -2.88 7.19
C ARG A 300 -20.07 -3.05 8.50
N ASP A 301 -20.57 -1.97 9.04
CA ASP A 301 -21.26 -1.94 10.33
C ASP A 301 -22.78 -2.03 10.19
N THR A 302 -23.37 -1.65 9.06
CA THR A 302 -24.81 -1.79 8.81
C THR A 302 -25.20 -3.21 8.43
N ASN A 303 -24.35 -3.94 7.70
CA ASN A 303 -24.57 -5.33 7.30
C ASN A 303 -23.31 -6.20 7.52
N PRO A 304 -22.87 -6.40 8.76
CA PRO A 304 -21.63 -7.14 9.04
C PRO A 304 -21.67 -8.60 8.59
N GLN A 305 -22.85 -9.22 8.52
CA GLN A 305 -23.02 -10.61 8.06
C GLN A 305 -22.56 -10.83 6.61
N LYS A 306 -22.70 -9.81 5.77
CA LYS A 306 -22.24 -9.84 4.38
C LYS A 306 -20.71 -9.96 4.29
N TRP A 307 -20.01 -9.30 5.19
CA TRP A 307 -18.56 -9.15 5.14
C TRP A 307 -17.83 -10.19 5.97
N TYR A 308 -18.46 -10.63 7.06
CA TYR A 308 -17.94 -11.62 7.99
C TYR A 308 -18.94 -12.79 8.08
N PRO A 309 -18.98 -13.69 7.08
CA PRO A 309 -19.91 -14.81 7.03
C PRO A 309 -19.48 -15.90 8.02
N HIS A 310 -19.80 -15.70 9.30
CA HIS A 310 -19.53 -16.67 10.35
C HIS A 310 -20.81 -17.36 10.85
N PRO A 311 -20.68 -18.58 11.42
CA PRO A 311 -21.77 -19.19 12.17
C PRO A 311 -22.29 -18.27 13.26
N ALA A 312 -23.59 -18.39 13.58
CA ALA A 312 -24.23 -17.59 14.62
C ALA A 312 -23.39 -17.60 15.93
N GLY A 313 -23.16 -16.42 16.49
CA GLY A 313 -22.41 -16.25 17.75
C GLY A 313 -20.92 -15.92 17.61
N LYS A 314 -20.34 -15.91 16.41
CA LYS A 314 -18.98 -15.37 16.22
C LYS A 314 -19.01 -13.87 15.97
N GLN A 315 -17.99 -13.18 16.50
CA GLN A 315 -17.84 -11.74 16.33
C GLN A 315 -17.33 -11.41 14.92
N PRO A 316 -17.68 -10.24 14.36
CA PRO A 316 -17.06 -9.70 13.14
C PRO A 316 -15.56 -9.44 13.36
N PHE A 317 -14.85 -9.05 12.30
CA PHE A 317 -13.41 -8.72 12.32
C PHE A 317 -12.52 -9.95 12.52
N ASP A 318 -12.78 -10.97 11.70
CA ASP A 318 -12.16 -12.29 11.74
C ASP A 318 -10.66 -12.33 11.38
N ASP A 319 -10.11 -11.22 10.88
CA ASP A 319 -8.67 -11.08 10.64
C ASP A 319 -7.90 -10.50 11.84
N LEU A 320 -8.56 -10.42 13.00
CA LEU A 320 -7.95 -10.02 14.27
C LEU A 320 -8.27 -11.01 15.39
N PRO A 321 -7.30 -11.33 16.27
CA PRO A 321 -7.59 -12.03 17.51
C PRO A 321 -8.66 -11.32 18.34
N ALA A 322 -9.54 -12.06 18.99
CA ALA A 322 -10.69 -11.52 19.74
C ALA A 322 -10.30 -10.38 20.71
N LYS A 323 -9.15 -10.50 21.36
CA LYS A 323 -8.65 -9.50 22.31
C LYS A 323 -8.30 -8.14 21.70
N TYR A 324 -8.15 -8.06 20.37
CA TYR A 324 -7.80 -6.84 19.65
C TYR A 324 -8.94 -6.29 18.77
N GLN A 325 -10.09 -6.93 18.71
CA GLN A 325 -11.23 -6.50 17.91
C GLN A 325 -11.80 -5.14 18.35
N ASN A 326 -11.56 -4.75 19.60
CA ASN A 326 -11.92 -3.41 20.09
C ASN A 326 -11.05 -2.27 19.53
N ASN A 327 -9.92 -2.60 18.88
CA ASN A 327 -9.09 -1.60 18.20
C ASN A 327 -9.72 -1.12 16.89
N VAL A 328 -10.69 -1.88 16.34
CA VAL A 328 -11.34 -1.52 15.06
C VAL A 328 -12.06 -0.19 15.18
N ASP A 329 -11.75 0.73 14.27
CA ASP A 329 -12.40 2.04 14.22
C ASP A 329 -13.91 1.88 13.88
N ARG A 330 -14.75 2.41 14.76
CA ARG A 330 -16.21 2.46 14.64
C ARG A 330 -16.75 3.88 14.88
N ARG A 331 -15.89 4.88 14.83
CA ARG A 331 -16.20 6.27 15.21
C ARG A 331 -16.02 7.25 14.06
N THR A 332 -15.13 6.92 13.14
CA THR A 332 -14.87 7.75 11.95
C THR A 332 -15.87 7.40 10.85
N ALA A 333 -16.57 8.38 10.30
CA ALA A 333 -17.44 8.14 9.14
C ALA A 333 -16.61 7.58 7.96
N PRO A 334 -17.16 6.67 7.17
CA PRO A 334 -18.56 6.19 7.13
C PRO A 334 -18.84 5.01 8.09
N MET A 335 -17.92 4.66 8.97
CA MET A 335 -17.98 3.49 9.86
C MET A 335 -18.71 3.77 11.20
N THR A 336 -19.45 4.85 11.27
CA THR A 336 -20.22 5.25 12.45
C THR A 336 -21.61 4.63 12.55
N ASN A 337 -22.05 3.93 11.49
CA ASN A 337 -23.38 3.35 11.41
C ASN A 337 -23.51 2.05 12.20
N HIS A 338 -24.77 1.74 12.59
CA HIS A 338 -25.07 0.57 13.40
C HIS A 338 -25.73 -0.53 12.56
N LYS A 339 -25.62 -1.76 13.03
CA LYS A 339 -26.26 -2.94 12.44
C LYS A 339 -27.75 -2.67 12.17
N GLY A 340 -28.19 -2.91 10.93
CA GLY A 340 -29.57 -2.67 10.49
C GLY A 340 -29.89 -1.23 10.10
N GLY A 341 -28.95 -0.29 10.28
CA GLY A 341 -29.04 1.07 9.74
C GLY A 341 -28.91 1.10 8.20
N LYS A 342 -29.27 2.23 7.61
CA LYS A 342 -29.04 2.43 6.16
C LYS A 342 -27.59 2.83 5.93
N PRO A 343 -26.93 2.30 4.87
CA PRO A 343 -25.64 2.81 4.43
C PRO A 343 -25.71 4.32 4.11
N VAL A 344 -24.64 5.03 4.38
CA VAL A 344 -24.55 6.48 4.11
C VAL A 344 -24.53 6.81 2.61
N TRP A 345 -24.20 5.82 1.76
CA TRP A 345 -24.22 5.94 0.30
C TRP A 345 -25.17 4.91 -0.32
N SER A 346 -25.88 5.36 -1.35
CA SER A 346 -26.58 4.51 -2.31
C SER A 346 -25.59 3.93 -3.34
N GLU A 347 -26.05 2.97 -4.13
CA GLU A 347 -25.27 2.46 -5.28
C GLU A 347 -24.99 3.55 -6.32
N GLY A 348 -25.82 4.59 -6.42
CA GLY A 348 -25.59 5.76 -7.22
C GLY A 348 -24.43 6.59 -6.71
N ASP A 349 -24.39 6.84 -5.40
CA ASP A 349 -23.30 7.58 -4.75
C ASP A 349 -21.96 6.84 -4.91
N ILE A 350 -21.95 5.50 -4.78
CA ILE A 350 -20.75 4.69 -5.02
C ILE A 350 -20.22 4.89 -6.44
N ARG A 351 -21.10 4.88 -7.46
CA ARG A 351 -20.68 5.15 -8.85
C ARG A 351 -20.13 6.55 -9.03
N ASP A 352 -20.72 7.56 -8.37
CA ASP A 352 -20.23 8.93 -8.42
C ASP A 352 -18.84 9.05 -7.77
N VAL A 353 -18.61 8.41 -6.61
CA VAL A 353 -17.28 8.37 -5.97
C VAL A 353 -16.26 7.64 -6.85
N ILE A 354 -16.62 6.54 -7.51
CA ILE A 354 -15.76 5.86 -8.48
C ILE A 354 -15.39 6.79 -9.63
N ALA A 355 -16.35 7.58 -10.15
CA ALA A 355 -16.05 8.56 -11.19
C ALA A 355 -15.02 9.59 -10.73
N PHE A 356 -15.12 10.09 -9.48
CA PHE A 356 -14.09 10.94 -8.89
C PHE A 356 -12.74 10.21 -8.76
N LEU A 357 -12.71 9.00 -8.21
CA LEU A 357 -11.47 8.24 -8.03
C LEU A 357 -10.75 7.94 -9.35
N ASN A 358 -11.48 7.83 -10.47
CA ASN A 358 -10.89 7.70 -11.80
C ASN A 358 -10.11 8.96 -12.22
N THR A 359 -10.43 10.13 -11.68
CA THR A 359 -9.70 11.37 -11.96
C THR A 359 -8.32 11.42 -11.32
N LEU A 360 -8.02 10.48 -10.40
CA LEU A 360 -6.75 10.37 -9.68
C LEU A 360 -5.68 9.58 -10.43
N ASN A 361 -6.00 9.08 -11.65
CA ASN A 361 -5.03 8.36 -12.47
C ASN A 361 -4.13 9.33 -13.21
N ASP A 362 -2.84 9.06 -13.16
CA ASP A 362 -1.86 9.75 -13.98
C ASP A 362 -2.08 9.42 -15.47
N SER A 363 -1.57 10.28 -16.37
CA SER A 363 -1.84 10.20 -17.82
C SER A 363 -1.36 8.89 -18.46
N ASP A 364 -0.33 8.27 -17.92
CA ASP A 364 0.24 6.99 -18.36
C ASP A 364 -0.45 5.77 -17.74
N ALA A 365 -1.38 5.96 -16.80
CA ALA A 365 -2.06 4.91 -16.07
C ALA A 365 -3.53 4.77 -16.54
N GLN A 366 -3.88 3.64 -17.15
CA GLN A 366 -5.23 3.40 -17.65
C GLN A 366 -6.09 2.64 -16.63
N PRO A 367 -7.36 3.02 -16.43
CA PRO A 367 -8.30 2.28 -15.60
C PRO A 367 -8.51 0.85 -16.13
N VAL A 368 -8.67 -0.11 -15.22
CA VAL A 368 -9.06 -1.48 -15.58
C VAL A 368 -10.41 -1.43 -16.28
N GLY A 369 -10.47 -1.87 -17.55
CA GLY A 369 -11.72 -1.97 -18.34
C GLY A 369 -11.93 -0.96 -19.46
N LYS A 370 -11.04 0.02 -19.66
CA LYS A 370 -11.02 0.80 -20.90
C LYS A 370 -10.01 0.18 -21.89
N THR A 371 -10.39 -0.92 -22.52
CA THR A 371 -9.79 -1.31 -23.80
C THR A 371 -10.15 -0.19 -24.76
N ALA A 372 -9.17 0.46 -25.34
CA ALA A 372 -9.39 1.44 -26.39
C ALA A 372 -10.24 0.80 -27.49
N MET A 373 -11.46 1.30 -27.69
CA MET A 373 -12.13 1.10 -28.97
C MET A 373 -11.37 1.99 -29.96
N HIS A 374 -10.52 1.38 -30.76
CA HIS A 374 -10.02 1.94 -32.00
C HIS A 374 -10.93 1.52 -33.13
#